data_779edef887260f4ccb2ea7a407c213fc
#
_entry.id   779edef887260f4ccb2ea7a407c213fc
#
_cell.length_a   1.000
_cell.length_b   1.000
_cell.length_c   1.000
_cell.angle_alpha   90.00
_cell.angle_beta   90.00
_cell.angle_gamma   90.00
#
_symmetry.space_group_name_H-M   'P 1'
#
loop_
_entity.id
_entity.type
_entity.pdbx_description
1 polymer ?
#
loop_
_entity_poly.entity_id
_entity_poly.type
_entity_poly.pdbx_seq_one_letter_code
_entity_poly.pdbx_strand_id
1 'polypeptide(L)'
;MRRRALIVTALLLLGGLASRPAAAASELAFGITSQTAFSLAHYVATDRRLYEAENLKVETYVAGAAVQVLQQLAGGSLNMAQAATDQSLRAIIRGAPIRIVAGAASNAPFRLVAAKNIKSWGELKGKTISVGGLTDVTLYFLRVMARRNGLDDKDYDLLFAGGTPARFSQLASGAVAAAMLTNPVDFTAIEQGYVDLGRVPDYLPNWAQNNILIDTRWAQANRATVTAFLRAQIKATKFIYDPANRDEVIAILAKHTKTSPQVTAATYDLYMKQNVIARDAALFEDGIKANVDALVALGDIPAPLPLNGFVDASFLEAASK
;
A
#
# COMPACT_ATOMS: atom_id res chain seq x y z
N MET A 1 7.52 42.91 83.25
CA MET A 1 8.08 43.03 81.89
C MET A 1 7.79 41.79 81.07
N ARG A 2 6.78 41.78 80.19
CA ARG A 2 6.36 40.64 79.42
C ARG A 2 6.84 40.82 77.99
N ARG A 3 7.77 39.96 77.51
CA ARG A 3 8.19 39.90 76.13
C ARG A 3 7.23 39.00 75.34
N ARG A 4 6.53 39.57 74.34
CA ARG A 4 5.69 38.83 73.38
C ARG A 4 6.59 38.35 72.22
N ALA A 5 6.64 37.03 72.04
CA ALA A 5 7.26 36.45 70.86
C ALA A 5 6.25 36.40 69.73
N LEU A 6 6.58 36.97 68.57
CA LEU A 6 5.84 36.87 67.32
C LEU A 6 6.29 35.56 66.60
N ILE A 7 5.37 34.63 66.40
CA ILE A 7 5.58 33.49 65.54
C ILE A 7 5.12 33.87 64.12
N VAL A 8 6.08 33.95 63.17
CA VAL A 8 5.79 34.13 61.75
C VAL A 8 5.62 32.73 61.14
N THR A 9 4.38 32.41 60.78
CA THR A 9 4.04 31.16 60.06
C THR A 9 4.24 31.38 58.56
N ALA A 10 5.30 30.83 57.96
CA ALA A 10 5.52 30.82 56.54
C ALA A 10 4.69 29.72 55.90
N LEU A 11 3.63 30.08 55.14
CA LEU A 11 2.88 29.16 54.30
C LEU A 11 3.71 28.86 53.05
N LEU A 12 4.27 27.66 52.96
CA LEU A 12 4.84 27.07 51.74
C LEU A 12 3.71 26.64 50.79
N LEU A 13 3.42 27.44 49.78
CA LEU A 13 2.59 27.04 48.64
C LEU A 13 3.39 26.06 47.79
N LEU A 14 3.24 24.75 48.04
CA LEU A 14 3.62 23.69 47.09
C LEU A 14 2.64 23.74 45.90
N GLY A 15 3.04 24.43 44.83
CA GLY A 15 2.38 24.30 43.53
C GLY A 15 2.52 22.87 42.99
N GLY A 16 1.51 22.04 43.19
CA GLY A 16 1.43 20.70 42.60
C GLY A 16 1.38 20.86 41.07
N LEU A 17 2.49 20.58 40.40
CA LEU A 17 2.51 20.26 38.98
C LEU A 17 1.69 18.98 38.82
N ALA A 18 0.38 19.11 38.53
CA ALA A 18 -0.46 18.01 38.13
C ALA A 18 0.10 17.48 36.81
N SER A 19 0.91 16.41 36.90
CA SER A 19 1.30 15.61 35.74
C SER A 19 0.01 15.12 35.09
N ARG A 20 -0.36 15.69 33.94
CA ARG A 20 -1.44 15.10 33.14
C ARG A 20 -1.04 13.66 32.87
N PRO A 21 -1.89 12.67 33.19
CA PRO A 21 -1.62 11.29 32.80
C PRO A 21 -1.41 11.28 31.28
N ALA A 22 -0.29 10.73 30.82
CA ALA A 22 -0.08 10.51 29.40
C ALA A 22 -1.27 9.67 28.90
N ALA A 23 -2.02 10.21 27.94
CA ALA A 23 -3.11 9.47 27.35
C ALA A 23 -2.56 8.15 26.79
N ALA A 24 -3.22 7.04 27.09
CA ALA A 24 -2.83 5.73 26.55
C ALA A 24 -2.77 5.81 25.02
N ALA A 25 -1.78 5.15 24.44
CA ALA A 25 -1.64 5.12 22.98
C ALA A 25 -2.90 4.50 22.34
N SER A 26 -3.41 5.12 21.30
CA SER A 26 -4.55 4.58 20.54
C SER A 26 -4.10 3.36 19.76
N GLU A 27 -4.79 2.23 19.95
CA GLU A 27 -4.52 1.00 19.19
C GLU A 27 -5.19 1.05 17.82
N LEU A 28 -4.48 0.58 16.78
CA LEU A 28 -4.96 0.56 15.40
C LEU A 28 -4.50 -0.72 14.69
N ALA A 29 -5.47 -1.49 14.19
CA ALA A 29 -5.23 -2.64 13.32
C ALA A 29 -5.14 -2.17 11.85
N PHE A 30 -3.95 -2.33 11.25
CA PHE A 30 -3.66 -1.93 9.86
C PHE A 30 -3.39 -3.14 8.98
N GLY A 31 -4.17 -3.29 7.91
CA GLY A 31 -4.05 -4.40 6.96
C GLY A 31 -3.21 -4.05 5.72
N ILE A 32 -2.37 -4.99 5.30
CA ILE A 32 -1.69 -4.93 4.00
C ILE A 32 -1.90 -6.24 3.24
N THR A 33 -1.88 -6.19 1.91
CA THR A 33 -2.09 -7.38 1.08
C THR A 33 -0.93 -8.37 1.20
N SER A 34 0.30 -7.88 1.07
CA SER A 34 1.52 -8.68 1.11
C SER A 34 2.73 -7.79 1.40
N GLN A 35 3.86 -8.41 1.80
CA GLN A 35 5.09 -7.71 2.08
C GLN A 35 5.81 -7.34 0.77
N THR A 36 5.46 -6.20 0.20
CA THR A 36 6.05 -5.63 -1.02
C THR A 36 6.48 -4.19 -0.80
N ALA A 37 7.20 -3.62 -1.76
CA ALA A 37 7.66 -2.24 -1.69
C ALA A 37 6.52 -1.19 -1.73
N PHE A 38 5.29 -1.56 -2.08
CA PHE A 38 4.14 -0.66 -1.99
C PHE A 38 3.87 -0.15 -0.58
N SER A 39 4.23 -0.93 0.44
CA SER A 39 4.05 -0.57 1.84
C SER A 39 5.27 0.14 2.45
N LEU A 40 6.19 0.67 1.62
CA LEU A 40 7.45 1.27 2.10
C LEU A 40 7.21 2.41 3.10
N ALA A 41 6.23 3.28 2.87
CA ALA A 41 5.90 4.36 3.80
C ALA A 41 5.44 3.81 5.17
N HIS A 42 4.67 2.74 5.17
CA HIS A 42 4.27 2.05 6.41
C HIS A 42 5.47 1.41 7.13
N TYR A 43 6.38 0.77 6.40
CA TYR A 43 7.59 0.18 6.99
C TYR A 43 8.49 1.23 7.63
N VAL A 44 8.71 2.36 6.94
CA VAL A 44 9.47 3.50 7.47
C VAL A 44 8.77 4.08 8.70
N ALA A 45 7.44 4.27 8.65
CA ALA A 45 6.70 4.79 9.80
C ALA A 45 6.82 3.86 11.02
N THR A 46 6.83 2.54 10.81
CA THR A 46 6.99 1.53 11.87
C THR A 46 8.42 1.54 12.42
N ASP A 47 9.43 1.38 11.58
CA ASP A 47 10.83 1.22 12.02
C ASP A 47 11.40 2.51 12.62
N ARG A 48 10.95 3.69 12.13
CA ARG A 48 11.30 5.01 12.66
C ARG A 48 10.43 5.43 13.84
N ARG A 49 9.49 4.58 14.28
CA ARG A 49 8.59 4.84 15.41
C ARG A 49 7.75 6.12 15.22
N LEU A 50 7.39 6.43 13.97
CA LEU A 50 6.61 7.63 13.66
C LEU A 50 5.17 7.51 14.14
N TYR A 51 4.64 6.29 14.25
CA TYR A 51 3.33 6.04 14.85
C TYR A 51 3.33 6.29 16.34
N GLU A 52 4.35 5.83 17.05
CA GLU A 52 4.48 6.08 18.50
C GLU A 52 4.66 7.57 18.78
N ALA A 53 5.36 8.30 17.92
CA ALA A 53 5.49 9.76 18.02
C ALA A 53 4.16 10.51 17.86
N GLU A 54 3.16 9.88 17.23
CA GLU A 54 1.76 10.33 17.12
C GLU A 54 0.85 9.68 18.19
N ASN A 55 1.43 9.06 19.22
CA ASN A 55 0.71 8.34 20.28
C ASN A 55 -0.19 7.21 19.74
N LEU A 56 0.30 6.47 18.72
CA LEU A 56 -0.38 5.30 18.14
C LEU A 56 0.42 4.03 18.38
N LYS A 57 -0.30 2.95 18.66
CA LYS A 57 0.19 1.57 18.58
C LYS A 57 -0.45 0.91 17.36
N VAL A 58 0.30 0.77 16.29
CA VAL A 58 -0.17 0.18 15.03
C VAL A 58 0.24 -1.28 14.97
N GLU A 59 -0.74 -2.16 14.86
CA GLU A 59 -0.53 -3.59 14.63
C GLU A 59 -0.79 -3.91 13.16
N THR A 60 0.19 -4.56 12.51
CA THR A 60 0.15 -4.84 11.07
C THR A 60 -0.30 -6.27 10.80
N TYR A 61 -1.30 -6.42 9.92
CA TYR A 61 -1.83 -7.71 9.49
C TYR A 61 -1.58 -7.90 7.98
N VAL A 62 -0.98 -9.05 7.62
CA VAL A 62 -0.72 -9.44 6.23
C VAL A 62 -1.77 -10.46 5.82
N ALA A 63 -2.68 -10.09 4.93
CA ALA A 63 -3.85 -10.91 4.60
C ALA A 63 -3.62 -11.90 3.44
N GLY A 64 -2.57 -11.72 2.64
CA GLY A 64 -2.24 -12.59 1.51
C GLY A 64 -2.88 -12.18 0.18
N ALA A 65 -4.10 -11.61 0.18
CA ALA A 65 -4.78 -11.12 -1.02
C ALA A 65 -5.58 -9.84 -0.75
N ALA A 66 -5.75 -9.01 -1.77
CA ALA A 66 -6.48 -7.73 -1.65
C ALA A 66 -7.94 -7.92 -1.21
N VAL A 67 -8.62 -8.95 -1.73
CA VAL A 67 -10.01 -9.25 -1.34
C VAL A 67 -10.11 -9.57 0.15
N GLN A 68 -9.16 -10.31 0.71
CA GLN A 68 -9.14 -10.64 2.15
C GLN A 68 -8.93 -9.40 3.02
N VAL A 69 -7.99 -8.50 2.65
CA VAL A 69 -7.81 -7.21 3.34
C VAL A 69 -9.11 -6.42 3.40
N LEU A 70 -9.81 -6.32 2.25
CA LEU A 70 -11.04 -5.54 2.14
C LEU A 70 -12.21 -6.18 2.90
N GLN A 71 -12.30 -7.50 2.93
CA GLN A 71 -13.28 -8.23 3.74
C GLN A 71 -13.06 -8.00 5.23
N GLN A 72 -11.80 -8.07 5.70
CA GLN A 72 -11.43 -7.80 7.09
C GLN A 72 -11.71 -6.34 7.49
N LEU A 73 -11.41 -5.39 6.59
CA LEU A 73 -11.71 -3.97 6.80
C LEU A 73 -13.24 -3.73 6.85
N ALA A 74 -14.00 -4.26 5.89
CA ALA A 74 -15.45 -4.14 5.85
C ALA A 74 -16.14 -4.85 7.03
N GLY A 75 -15.55 -5.92 7.53
CA GLY A 75 -16.01 -6.67 8.71
C GLY A 75 -15.63 -6.03 10.05
N GLY A 76 -14.80 -4.98 10.07
CA GLY A 76 -14.36 -4.29 11.28
C GLY A 76 -13.23 -4.99 12.04
N SER A 77 -12.64 -6.06 11.50
CA SER A 77 -11.44 -6.70 12.08
C SER A 77 -10.17 -5.86 11.86
N LEU A 78 -10.18 -4.99 10.86
CA LEU A 78 -9.20 -3.95 10.61
C LEU A 78 -9.86 -2.58 10.75
N ASN A 79 -9.10 -1.60 11.22
CA ASN A 79 -9.55 -0.21 11.31
C ASN A 79 -9.21 0.57 10.04
N MET A 80 -8.01 0.33 9.53
CA MET A 80 -7.47 0.92 8.31
C MET A 80 -6.74 -0.15 7.51
N ALA A 81 -6.56 0.11 6.21
CA ALA A 81 -5.85 -0.82 5.34
C ALA A 81 -5.16 -0.11 4.18
N GLN A 82 -4.17 -0.78 3.59
CA GLN A 82 -3.63 -0.45 2.28
C GLN A 82 -4.01 -1.56 1.31
N ALA A 83 -4.73 -1.22 0.24
CA ALA A 83 -5.15 -2.18 -0.76
C ALA A 83 -5.15 -1.59 -2.18
N ALA A 84 -5.26 -2.48 -3.18
CA ALA A 84 -5.34 -2.10 -4.59
C ALA A 84 -6.59 -1.26 -4.85
N THR A 85 -6.45 -0.22 -5.67
CA THR A 85 -7.50 0.77 -5.95
C THR A 85 -8.72 0.13 -6.60
N ASP A 86 -8.54 -0.66 -7.65
CA ASP A 86 -9.63 -1.32 -8.37
C ASP A 86 -10.48 -2.22 -7.47
N GLN A 87 -9.85 -3.00 -6.59
CA GLN A 87 -10.55 -3.85 -5.62
C GLN A 87 -11.30 -3.03 -4.59
N SER A 88 -10.70 -1.92 -4.14
CA SER A 88 -11.31 -0.99 -3.20
C SER A 88 -12.57 -0.35 -3.79
N LEU A 89 -12.49 0.10 -5.05
CA LEU A 89 -13.64 0.67 -5.77
C LEU A 89 -14.76 -0.36 -5.91
N ARG A 90 -14.45 -1.61 -6.31
CA ARG A 90 -15.45 -2.69 -6.38
C ARG A 90 -16.12 -2.97 -5.05
N ALA A 91 -15.35 -2.96 -3.94
CA ALA A 91 -15.90 -3.18 -2.61
C ALA A 91 -16.87 -2.03 -2.21
N ILE A 92 -16.47 -0.78 -2.46
CA ILE A 92 -17.30 0.40 -2.16
C ILE A 92 -18.59 0.40 -2.99
N ILE A 93 -18.50 0.09 -4.29
CA ILE A 93 -19.66 -0.01 -5.19
C ILE A 93 -20.67 -1.07 -4.70
N ARG A 94 -20.17 -2.16 -4.11
CA ARG A 94 -20.99 -3.22 -3.53
C ARG A 94 -21.52 -2.88 -2.12
N GLY A 95 -21.34 -1.65 -1.66
CA GLY A 95 -21.86 -1.16 -0.39
C GLY A 95 -20.95 -1.40 0.82
N ALA A 96 -19.68 -1.78 0.64
CA ALA A 96 -18.77 -1.88 1.77
C ALA A 96 -18.60 -0.50 2.44
N PRO A 97 -18.62 -0.42 3.78
CA PRO A 97 -18.48 0.82 4.53
C PRO A 97 -17.02 1.30 4.57
N ILE A 98 -16.45 1.50 3.39
CA ILE A 98 -15.03 1.81 3.19
C ILE A 98 -14.91 3.12 2.42
N ARG A 99 -13.86 3.91 2.71
CA ARG A 99 -13.45 5.08 1.91
C ARG A 99 -11.95 5.13 1.74
N ILE A 100 -11.50 5.63 0.59
CA ILE A 100 -10.13 6.01 0.32
C ILE A 100 -9.89 7.36 1.00
N VAL A 101 -8.82 7.47 1.80
CA VAL A 101 -8.50 8.70 2.54
C VAL A 101 -7.13 9.27 2.20
N ALA A 102 -6.24 8.48 1.60
CA ALA A 102 -4.92 8.93 1.17
C ALA A 102 -4.37 8.02 0.07
N GLY A 103 -3.40 8.51 -0.69
CA GLY A 103 -2.60 7.72 -1.60
C GLY A 103 -1.53 6.92 -0.86
N ALA A 104 -1.16 5.77 -1.41
CA ALA A 104 -0.03 4.98 -0.94
C ALA A 104 0.98 4.71 -2.06
N ALA A 105 0.52 4.22 -3.21
CA ALA A 105 1.35 4.01 -4.38
C ALA A 105 0.64 4.48 -5.65
N SER A 106 1.31 5.38 -6.36
CA SER A 106 0.99 5.81 -7.72
C SER A 106 1.75 4.92 -8.70
N ASN A 107 1.24 4.78 -9.91
CA ASN A 107 1.78 3.85 -10.91
C ASN A 107 1.66 2.37 -10.49
N ALA A 108 1.79 1.49 -11.48
CA ALA A 108 1.71 0.06 -11.30
C ALA A 108 3.03 -0.59 -11.72
N PRO A 109 4.09 -0.57 -10.90
CA PRO A 109 5.39 -1.13 -11.26
C PRO A 109 5.36 -2.65 -11.26
N PHE A 110 4.39 -3.22 -11.98
CA PHE A 110 4.34 -4.64 -12.27
C PHE A 110 5.07 -4.95 -13.58
N ARG A 111 5.51 -6.18 -13.67
CA ARG A 111 6.23 -6.77 -14.78
C ARG A 111 5.67 -8.15 -15.07
N LEU A 112 5.54 -8.51 -16.35
CA LEU A 112 5.37 -9.91 -16.71
C LEU A 112 6.74 -10.55 -16.80
N VAL A 113 7.01 -11.47 -15.89
CA VAL A 113 8.26 -12.24 -15.84
C VAL A 113 7.99 -13.66 -16.29
N ALA A 114 8.79 -14.15 -17.24
CA ALA A 114 8.65 -15.47 -17.81
C ALA A 114 9.78 -16.41 -17.43
N ALA A 115 9.53 -17.70 -17.55
CA ALA A 115 10.53 -18.76 -17.39
C ALA A 115 11.72 -18.54 -18.33
N LYS A 116 12.91 -19.05 -17.96
CA LYS A 116 14.18 -18.78 -18.63
C LYS A 116 14.22 -19.19 -20.11
N ASN A 117 13.40 -20.13 -20.50
CA ASN A 117 13.25 -20.63 -21.87
C ASN A 117 12.20 -19.89 -22.70
N ILE A 118 11.42 -18.99 -22.14
CA ILE A 118 10.42 -18.14 -22.83
C ILE A 118 11.04 -16.78 -23.12
N LYS A 119 11.15 -16.40 -24.39
CA LYS A 119 11.86 -15.17 -24.81
C LYS A 119 10.92 -14.11 -25.43
N SER A 120 9.70 -14.49 -25.74
CA SER A 120 8.73 -13.60 -26.41
C SER A 120 7.31 -13.87 -25.96
N TRP A 121 6.42 -12.91 -26.18
CA TRP A 121 4.99 -13.07 -25.95
C TRP A 121 4.38 -14.22 -26.76
N GLY A 122 4.82 -14.44 -28.00
CA GLY A 122 4.30 -15.51 -28.87
C GLY A 122 4.53 -16.92 -28.28
N GLU A 123 5.60 -17.10 -27.50
CA GLU A 123 5.91 -18.38 -26.85
C GLU A 123 5.03 -18.67 -25.61
N LEU A 124 4.23 -17.69 -25.16
CA LEU A 124 3.22 -17.89 -24.12
C LEU A 124 1.94 -18.57 -24.63
N LYS A 125 1.79 -18.73 -25.97
CA LYS A 125 0.62 -19.38 -26.54
C LYS A 125 0.48 -20.82 -26.05
N GLY A 126 -0.70 -21.16 -25.52
CA GLY A 126 -0.98 -22.47 -24.89
C GLY A 126 -0.25 -22.69 -23.56
N LYS A 127 0.29 -21.65 -22.92
CA LYS A 127 0.97 -21.74 -21.62
C LYS A 127 0.11 -21.17 -20.50
N THR A 128 0.42 -21.60 -19.28
CA THR A 128 -0.21 -21.08 -18.06
C THR A 128 0.53 -19.85 -17.54
N ILE A 129 -0.21 -18.79 -17.20
CA ILE A 129 0.33 -17.53 -16.64
C ILE A 129 -0.28 -17.30 -15.26
N SER A 130 0.55 -16.96 -14.27
CA SER A 130 0.10 -16.68 -12.90
C SER A 130 -0.27 -15.22 -12.70
N VAL A 131 -1.49 -15.01 -12.16
CA VAL A 131 -2.03 -13.71 -11.75
C VAL A 131 -2.63 -13.81 -10.34
N GLY A 132 -3.05 -12.69 -9.75
CA GLY A 132 -3.54 -12.64 -8.37
C GLY A 132 -4.87 -13.35 -8.17
N GLY A 133 -5.82 -13.14 -9.08
CA GLY A 133 -7.17 -13.69 -8.99
C GLY A 133 -8.06 -13.25 -10.14
N LEU A 134 -9.25 -13.79 -10.21
CA LEU A 134 -10.20 -13.49 -11.29
C LEU A 134 -10.60 -12.00 -11.36
N THR A 135 -10.69 -11.35 -10.22
CA THR A 135 -11.02 -9.93 -10.11
C THR A 135 -9.82 -9.08 -9.67
N ASP A 136 -8.61 -9.65 -9.66
CA ASP A 136 -7.38 -8.94 -9.28
C ASP A 136 -6.85 -8.10 -10.46
N VAL A 137 -6.32 -6.94 -10.15
CA VAL A 137 -5.79 -5.99 -11.16
C VAL A 137 -4.71 -6.60 -12.05
N THR A 138 -3.95 -7.58 -11.58
CA THR A 138 -2.92 -8.25 -12.39
C THR A 138 -3.48 -9.02 -13.56
N LEU A 139 -4.74 -9.49 -13.48
CA LEU A 139 -5.43 -10.07 -14.64
C LEU A 139 -5.76 -8.99 -15.68
N TYR A 140 -6.24 -7.83 -15.23
CA TYR A 140 -6.47 -6.69 -16.13
C TYR A 140 -5.18 -6.24 -16.83
N PHE A 141 -4.10 -6.09 -16.08
CA PHE A 141 -2.79 -5.74 -16.63
C PHE A 141 -2.30 -6.77 -17.65
N LEU A 142 -2.37 -8.06 -17.31
CA LEU A 142 -2.02 -9.13 -18.23
C LEU A 142 -2.81 -9.03 -19.55
N ARG A 143 -4.12 -8.84 -19.47
CA ARG A 143 -5.00 -8.74 -20.65
C ARG A 143 -4.64 -7.55 -21.54
N VAL A 144 -4.38 -6.38 -20.93
CA VAL A 144 -3.96 -5.19 -21.69
C VAL A 144 -2.62 -5.44 -22.37
N MET A 145 -1.65 -5.99 -21.66
CA MET A 145 -0.33 -6.29 -22.21
C MET A 145 -0.39 -7.38 -23.29
N ALA A 146 -1.11 -8.47 -23.04
CA ALA A 146 -1.26 -9.58 -23.98
C ALA A 146 -1.87 -9.14 -25.31
N ARG A 147 -2.99 -8.39 -25.26
CA ARG A 147 -3.65 -7.88 -26.48
C ARG A 147 -2.75 -6.98 -27.30
N ARG A 148 -1.96 -6.11 -26.67
CA ARG A 148 -0.99 -5.27 -27.38
C ARG A 148 0.18 -6.06 -27.99
N ASN A 149 0.39 -7.29 -27.54
CA ASN A 149 1.40 -8.20 -28.06
C ASN A 149 0.81 -9.35 -28.90
N GLY A 150 -0.45 -9.22 -29.34
CA GLY A 150 -1.09 -10.14 -30.28
C GLY A 150 -1.62 -11.42 -29.68
N LEU A 151 -1.87 -11.46 -28.37
CA LEU A 151 -2.51 -12.60 -27.69
C LEU A 151 -3.87 -12.21 -27.12
N ASP A 152 -4.86 -13.06 -27.33
CA ASP A 152 -6.18 -12.97 -26.71
C ASP A 152 -6.31 -13.88 -25.48
N ASP A 153 -7.37 -13.70 -24.67
CA ASP A 153 -7.64 -14.46 -23.45
C ASP A 153 -7.71 -16.00 -23.69
N LYS A 154 -8.02 -16.43 -24.91
CA LYS A 154 -8.08 -17.86 -25.33
C LYS A 154 -6.71 -18.46 -25.67
N ASP A 155 -5.68 -17.62 -25.79
CA ASP A 155 -4.35 -18.05 -26.23
C ASP A 155 -3.47 -18.54 -25.06
N TYR A 156 -3.92 -18.39 -23.80
CA TYR A 156 -3.18 -18.83 -22.60
C TYR A 156 -4.13 -19.25 -21.49
N ASP A 157 -3.64 -20.10 -20.58
CA ASP A 157 -4.35 -20.50 -19.36
C ASP A 157 -3.95 -19.59 -18.18
N LEU A 158 -4.82 -19.53 -17.17
CA LEU A 158 -4.60 -18.71 -15.96
C LEU A 158 -4.47 -19.60 -14.71
N LEU A 159 -3.50 -19.26 -13.86
CA LEU A 159 -3.38 -19.79 -12.50
C LEU A 159 -3.47 -18.66 -11.49
N PHE A 160 -4.40 -18.75 -10.54
CA PHE A 160 -4.64 -17.74 -9.54
C PHE A 160 -3.88 -18.04 -8.25
N ALA A 161 -2.99 -17.13 -7.81
CA ALA A 161 -2.08 -17.37 -6.69
C ALA A 161 -2.01 -16.25 -5.65
N GLY A 162 -2.88 -15.24 -5.71
CA GLY A 162 -2.88 -14.13 -4.75
C GLY A 162 -1.67 -13.21 -4.89
N GLY A 163 -0.91 -13.02 -3.81
CA GLY A 163 0.20 -12.06 -3.74
C GLY A 163 1.43 -12.44 -4.58
N THR A 164 2.28 -11.44 -4.86
CA THR A 164 3.50 -11.60 -5.67
C THR A 164 4.42 -12.74 -5.21
N PRO A 165 4.69 -12.96 -3.91
CA PRO A 165 5.54 -14.07 -3.50
C PRO A 165 5.00 -15.45 -3.91
N ALA A 166 3.68 -15.65 -3.81
CA ALA A 166 3.05 -16.91 -4.22
C ALA A 166 3.13 -17.13 -5.73
N ARG A 167 2.91 -16.08 -6.54
CA ARG A 167 3.07 -16.13 -8.00
C ARG A 167 4.50 -16.44 -8.43
N PHE A 168 5.48 -15.85 -7.75
CA PHE A 168 6.89 -16.16 -8.02
C PHE A 168 7.24 -17.62 -7.64
N SER A 169 6.72 -18.12 -6.54
CA SER A 169 6.90 -19.54 -6.17
C SER A 169 6.39 -20.49 -7.25
N GLN A 170 5.25 -20.19 -7.89
CA GLN A 170 4.72 -20.99 -9.00
C GLN A 170 5.60 -20.92 -10.26
N LEU A 171 6.13 -19.73 -10.57
CA LEU A 171 7.08 -19.57 -11.66
C LEU A 171 8.40 -20.32 -11.36
N ALA A 172 8.90 -20.24 -10.15
CA ALA A 172 10.14 -20.90 -9.73
C ALA A 172 10.03 -22.43 -9.72
N SER A 173 8.88 -22.97 -9.38
CA SER A 173 8.60 -24.41 -9.43
C SER A 173 8.36 -24.95 -10.85
N GLY A 174 8.21 -24.07 -11.85
CA GLY A 174 7.85 -24.44 -13.21
C GLY A 174 6.35 -24.77 -13.41
N ALA A 175 5.51 -24.51 -12.42
CA ALA A 175 4.04 -24.70 -12.53
C ALA A 175 3.40 -23.77 -13.55
N VAL A 176 4.03 -22.62 -13.82
CA VAL A 176 3.59 -21.64 -14.82
C VAL A 176 4.75 -21.17 -15.71
N ALA A 177 4.44 -20.74 -16.92
CA ALA A 177 5.41 -20.22 -17.87
C ALA A 177 5.75 -18.74 -17.64
N ALA A 178 4.84 -17.98 -17.04
CA ALA A 178 5.05 -16.57 -16.69
C ALA A 178 4.19 -16.17 -15.48
N ALA A 179 4.58 -15.07 -14.83
CA ALA A 179 3.87 -14.52 -13.68
C ALA A 179 3.91 -12.99 -13.69
N MET A 180 2.80 -12.37 -13.29
CA MET A 180 2.75 -10.93 -13.01
C MET A 180 3.39 -10.67 -11.65
N LEU A 181 4.54 -10.05 -11.63
CA LEU A 181 5.33 -9.77 -10.41
C LEU A 181 5.48 -8.27 -10.20
N THR A 182 5.69 -7.86 -8.95
CA THR A 182 6.05 -6.49 -8.59
C THR A 182 7.29 -6.47 -7.70
N ASN A 183 7.86 -5.30 -7.53
CA ASN A 183 9.09 -5.08 -6.77
C ASN A 183 8.93 -5.44 -5.27
N PRO A 184 9.97 -5.97 -4.65
CA PRO A 184 11.29 -6.26 -5.22
C PRO A 184 11.41 -7.65 -5.87
N VAL A 185 10.37 -8.47 -5.85
CA VAL A 185 10.41 -9.89 -6.27
C VAL A 185 10.68 -10.04 -7.78
N ASP A 186 10.19 -9.11 -8.61
CA ASP A 186 10.49 -9.11 -10.04
C ASP A 186 11.99 -8.91 -10.33
N PHE A 187 12.67 -8.03 -9.58
CA PHE A 187 14.11 -7.87 -9.68
C PHE A 187 14.86 -9.14 -9.25
N THR A 188 14.45 -9.75 -8.15
CA THR A 188 14.99 -11.04 -7.72
C THR A 188 14.87 -12.11 -8.82
N ALA A 189 13.71 -12.16 -9.48
CA ALA A 189 13.49 -13.09 -10.59
C ALA A 189 14.44 -12.79 -11.77
N ILE A 190 14.60 -11.52 -12.16
CA ILE A 190 15.52 -11.13 -13.24
C ILE A 190 16.98 -11.48 -12.89
N GLU A 191 17.44 -11.20 -11.67
CA GLU A 191 18.77 -11.60 -11.19
C GLU A 191 18.99 -13.13 -11.28
N GLN A 192 17.96 -13.92 -11.05
CA GLN A 192 18.00 -15.38 -11.19
C GLN A 192 17.91 -15.86 -12.64
N GLY A 193 17.86 -14.93 -13.64
CA GLY A 193 17.87 -15.24 -15.07
C GLY A 193 16.51 -15.52 -15.68
N TYR A 194 15.40 -15.19 -14.99
CA TYR A 194 14.07 -15.16 -15.59
C TYR A 194 13.96 -13.99 -16.58
N VAL A 195 12.99 -14.06 -17.52
CA VAL A 195 12.92 -13.14 -18.67
C VAL A 195 11.89 -12.04 -18.40
N ASP A 196 12.30 -10.80 -18.63
CA ASP A 196 11.40 -9.63 -18.66
C ASP A 196 10.64 -9.59 -19.99
N LEU A 197 9.32 -9.75 -19.97
CA LEU A 197 8.46 -9.60 -21.15
C LEU A 197 7.75 -8.24 -21.21
N GLY A 198 8.06 -7.31 -20.30
CA GLY A 198 7.54 -5.94 -20.31
C GLY A 198 6.93 -5.50 -18.99
N ARG A 199 6.76 -4.20 -18.83
CA ARG A 199 6.30 -3.56 -17.60
C ARG A 199 4.95 -2.87 -17.82
N VAL A 200 4.08 -2.96 -16.84
CA VAL A 200 2.73 -2.36 -16.87
C VAL A 200 2.75 -0.85 -17.16
N PRO A 201 3.66 -0.01 -16.59
CA PRO A 201 3.68 1.42 -16.91
C PRO A 201 3.94 1.75 -18.39
N ASP A 202 4.56 0.84 -19.16
CA ASP A 202 4.76 1.02 -20.59
C ASP A 202 3.44 0.89 -21.38
N TYR A 203 2.41 0.32 -20.78
CA TYR A 203 1.07 0.09 -21.35
C TYR A 203 -0.02 0.96 -20.70
N LEU A 204 0.12 1.23 -19.40
CA LEU A 204 -0.83 1.96 -18.55
C LEU A 204 -0.08 2.99 -17.68
N PRO A 205 0.28 4.17 -18.24
CA PRO A 205 1.15 5.14 -17.56
C PRO A 205 0.48 5.86 -16.38
N ASN A 206 -0.87 5.97 -16.37
CA ASN A 206 -1.62 6.64 -15.32
C ASN A 206 -2.44 5.62 -14.54
N TRP A 207 -1.97 5.23 -13.35
CA TRP A 207 -2.64 4.24 -12.52
C TRP A 207 -2.41 4.51 -11.04
N ALA A 208 -3.47 4.69 -10.25
CA ALA A 208 -3.37 4.65 -8.81
C ALA A 208 -3.35 3.19 -8.37
N GLN A 209 -2.19 2.71 -7.90
CA GLN A 209 -2.02 1.30 -7.59
C GLN A 209 -2.61 0.93 -6.24
N ASN A 210 -2.21 1.62 -5.18
CA ASN A 210 -2.69 1.36 -3.83
C ASN A 210 -3.09 2.66 -3.14
N ASN A 211 -4.12 2.57 -2.31
CA ASN A 211 -4.56 3.66 -1.45
C ASN A 211 -4.67 3.21 0.01
N ILE A 212 -4.69 4.18 0.91
CA ILE A 212 -5.03 3.99 2.32
C ILE A 212 -6.53 4.14 2.48
N LEU A 213 -7.13 3.17 3.15
CA LEU A 213 -8.56 2.98 3.33
C LEU A 213 -8.92 2.96 4.80
N ILE A 214 -10.14 3.37 5.11
CA ILE A 214 -10.73 3.32 6.45
C ILE A 214 -12.05 2.53 6.44
N ASP A 215 -12.38 1.86 7.56
CA ASP A 215 -13.78 1.56 7.89
C ASP A 215 -14.46 2.87 8.33
N THR A 216 -15.45 3.31 7.57
CA THR A 216 -16.12 4.61 7.80
C THR A 216 -16.86 4.67 9.15
N ARG A 217 -17.38 3.54 9.63
CA ARG A 217 -18.11 3.46 10.91
C ARG A 217 -17.14 3.68 12.09
N TRP A 218 -15.97 3.03 12.05
CA TRP A 218 -14.94 3.19 13.05
C TRP A 218 -14.30 4.59 12.97
N ALA A 219 -14.00 5.07 11.78
CA ALA A 219 -13.29 6.33 11.56
C ALA A 219 -14.07 7.56 12.04
N GLN A 220 -15.42 7.52 11.99
CA GLN A 220 -16.27 8.62 12.50
C GLN A 220 -16.00 8.90 13.98
N ALA A 221 -15.87 7.86 14.81
CA ALA A 221 -15.58 7.98 16.23
C ALA A 221 -14.08 8.15 16.52
N ASN A 222 -13.20 7.88 15.54
CA ASN A 222 -11.74 7.83 15.71
C ASN A 222 -11.00 8.79 14.77
N ARG A 223 -11.62 9.93 14.43
CA ARG A 223 -11.05 10.89 13.46
C ARG A 223 -9.63 11.34 13.83
N ALA A 224 -9.37 11.61 15.11
CA ALA A 224 -8.04 11.99 15.60
C ALA A 224 -7.00 10.89 15.34
N THR A 225 -7.35 9.62 15.56
CA THR A 225 -6.50 8.44 15.32
C THR A 225 -6.15 8.29 13.83
N VAL A 226 -7.15 8.42 12.94
CA VAL A 226 -6.92 8.40 11.48
C VAL A 226 -6.00 9.54 11.05
N THR A 227 -6.25 10.76 11.54
CA THR A 227 -5.42 11.92 11.22
C THR A 227 -3.98 11.76 11.71
N ALA A 228 -3.77 11.23 12.92
CA ALA A 228 -2.46 10.93 13.48
C ALA A 228 -1.72 9.86 12.64
N PHE A 229 -2.41 8.79 12.21
CA PHE A 229 -1.85 7.80 11.30
C PHE A 229 -1.38 8.43 9.99
N LEU A 230 -2.20 9.27 9.37
CA LEU A 230 -1.84 9.93 8.12
C LEU A 230 -0.68 10.93 8.28
N ARG A 231 -0.57 11.67 9.42
CA ARG A 231 0.62 12.48 9.72
C ARG A 231 1.90 11.65 9.78
N ALA A 232 1.85 10.47 10.40
CA ALA A 232 2.99 9.56 10.41
C ALA A 232 3.35 9.09 8.99
N GLN A 233 2.34 8.79 8.14
CA GLN A 233 2.56 8.46 6.73
C GLN A 233 3.20 9.60 5.94
N ILE A 234 2.72 10.83 6.10
CA ILE A 234 3.31 12.03 5.47
C ILE A 234 4.78 12.20 5.89
N LYS A 235 5.08 12.05 7.19
CA LYS A 235 6.47 12.11 7.69
C LYS A 235 7.33 11.00 7.08
N ALA A 236 6.78 9.79 6.97
CA ALA A 236 7.48 8.65 6.36
C ALA A 236 7.77 8.90 4.88
N THR A 237 6.83 9.44 4.10
CA THR A 237 7.09 9.76 2.69
C THR A 237 8.13 10.85 2.53
N LYS A 238 8.13 11.89 3.37
CA LYS A 238 9.18 12.92 3.36
C LYS A 238 10.55 12.30 3.65
N PHE A 239 10.64 11.41 4.62
CA PHE A 239 11.88 10.68 4.94
C PHE A 239 12.38 9.84 3.76
N ILE A 240 11.47 9.12 3.07
CA ILE A 240 11.80 8.28 1.90
C ILE A 240 12.38 9.10 0.75
N TYR A 241 11.83 10.29 0.51
CA TYR A 241 12.24 11.14 -0.61
C TYR A 241 13.44 12.03 -0.32
N ASP A 242 13.95 12.06 0.92
CA ASP A 242 15.18 12.72 1.26
C ASP A 242 16.38 11.81 0.87
N PRO A 243 17.23 12.23 -0.09
CA PRO A 243 18.37 11.43 -0.53
C PRO A 243 19.35 11.07 0.59
N ALA A 244 19.42 11.88 1.66
CA ALA A 244 20.29 11.61 2.82
C ALA A 244 19.89 10.34 3.55
N ASN A 245 18.64 9.89 3.42
CA ASN A 245 18.12 8.70 4.11
C ASN A 245 18.13 7.43 3.23
N ARG A 246 18.68 7.51 2.00
CA ARG A 246 18.62 6.44 1.00
C ARG A 246 19.02 5.06 1.57
N ASP A 247 20.17 4.98 2.22
CA ASP A 247 20.71 3.70 2.69
C ASP A 247 19.86 3.11 3.83
N GLU A 248 19.32 3.96 4.72
CA GLU A 248 18.41 3.52 5.77
C GLU A 248 17.09 3.03 5.19
N VAL A 249 16.52 3.73 4.20
CA VAL A 249 15.27 3.33 3.52
C VAL A 249 15.45 1.98 2.82
N ILE A 250 16.59 1.76 2.16
CA ILE A 250 16.94 0.48 1.53
C ILE A 250 17.04 -0.64 2.58
N ALA A 251 17.69 -0.38 3.72
CA ALA A 251 17.81 -1.37 4.79
C ALA A 251 16.43 -1.73 5.40
N ILE A 252 15.56 -0.74 5.61
CA ILE A 252 14.18 -0.97 6.06
C ILE A 252 13.42 -1.82 5.04
N LEU A 253 13.50 -1.49 3.76
CA LEU A 253 12.82 -2.25 2.71
C LEU A 253 13.33 -3.70 2.66
N ALA A 254 14.64 -3.92 2.71
CA ALA A 254 15.25 -5.25 2.73
C ALA A 254 14.75 -6.10 3.90
N LYS A 255 14.70 -5.52 5.10
CA LYS A 255 14.21 -6.15 6.32
C LYS A 255 12.78 -6.66 6.17
N HIS A 256 11.87 -5.83 5.66
CA HIS A 256 10.44 -6.16 5.56
C HIS A 256 10.11 -7.06 4.38
N THR A 257 10.84 -6.96 3.27
CA THR A 257 10.61 -7.78 2.07
C THR A 257 11.46 -9.05 2.02
N LYS A 258 12.43 -9.18 2.93
CA LYS A 258 13.37 -10.32 3.00
C LYS A 258 14.14 -10.53 1.69
N THR A 259 14.52 -9.44 1.03
CA THR A 259 15.29 -9.44 -0.21
C THR A 259 16.69 -8.86 0.01
N SER A 260 17.62 -9.12 -0.93
CA SER A 260 18.97 -8.61 -0.81
C SER A 260 19.03 -7.07 -0.83
N PRO A 261 20.00 -6.44 -0.17
CA PRO A 261 20.21 -4.99 -0.24
C PRO A 261 20.36 -4.47 -1.67
N GLN A 262 20.96 -5.26 -2.57
CA GLN A 262 21.15 -4.92 -3.97
C GLN A 262 19.81 -4.80 -4.71
N VAL A 263 18.92 -5.80 -4.55
CA VAL A 263 17.57 -5.80 -5.14
C VAL A 263 16.72 -4.67 -4.57
N THR A 264 16.83 -4.41 -3.27
CA THR A 264 16.09 -3.32 -2.65
C THR A 264 16.60 -1.95 -3.05
N ALA A 265 17.91 -1.79 -3.30
CA ALA A 265 18.47 -0.56 -3.85
C ALA A 265 17.91 -0.27 -5.25
N ALA A 266 17.89 -1.26 -6.15
CA ALA A 266 17.29 -1.14 -7.47
C ALA A 266 15.78 -0.79 -7.39
N THR A 267 15.06 -1.37 -6.44
CA THR A 267 13.65 -1.07 -6.18
C THR A 267 13.47 0.38 -5.72
N TYR A 268 14.28 0.84 -4.76
CA TYR A 268 14.25 2.21 -4.27
C TYR A 268 14.51 3.20 -5.41
N ASP A 269 15.57 2.99 -6.19
CA ASP A 269 15.95 3.88 -7.29
C ASP A 269 14.84 3.97 -8.36
N LEU A 270 14.19 2.83 -8.69
CA LEU A 270 13.03 2.80 -9.56
C LEU A 270 11.86 3.62 -8.98
N TYR A 271 11.55 3.43 -7.70
CA TYR A 271 10.44 4.09 -7.01
C TYR A 271 10.63 5.60 -6.93
N MET A 272 11.85 6.04 -6.65
CA MET A 272 12.19 7.47 -6.64
C MET A 272 12.09 8.07 -8.04
N LYS A 273 12.63 7.39 -9.05
CA LYS A 273 12.59 7.83 -10.46
C LYS A 273 11.16 7.96 -10.99
N GLN A 274 10.28 7.04 -10.60
CA GLN A 274 8.90 6.97 -11.10
C GLN A 274 7.87 7.60 -10.16
N ASN A 275 8.28 8.16 -9.02
CA ASN A 275 7.41 8.69 -7.97
C ASN A 275 6.31 7.67 -7.56
N VAL A 276 6.70 6.40 -7.35
CA VAL A 276 5.73 5.33 -7.05
C VAL A 276 5.09 5.52 -5.68
N ILE A 277 5.86 5.90 -4.65
CA ILE A 277 5.28 6.22 -3.34
C ILE A 277 4.62 7.58 -3.42
N ALA A 278 3.36 7.66 -3.00
CA ALA A 278 2.59 8.90 -3.03
C ALA A 278 3.23 9.95 -2.11
N ARG A 279 3.81 11.02 -2.70
CA ARG A 279 4.41 12.11 -1.91
C ARG A 279 3.37 12.72 -1.00
N ASP A 280 3.73 12.98 0.26
CA ASP A 280 2.85 13.51 1.29
C ASP A 280 1.53 12.71 1.44
N ALA A 281 1.56 11.42 1.08
CA ALA A 281 0.39 10.54 1.02
C ALA A 281 -0.75 11.10 0.13
N ALA A 282 -0.42 11.96 -0.86
CA ALA A 282 -1.38 12.65 -1.70
C ALA A 282 -2.22 11.68 -2.54
N LEU A 283 -3.49 11.99 -2.69
CA LEU A 283 -4.41 11.25 -3.57
C LEU A 283 -4.02 11.50 -5.03
N PHE A 284 -3.92 10.43 -5.81
CA PHE A 284 -3.72 10.51 -7.26
C PHE A 284 -5.07 10.35 -7.97
N GLU A 285 -5.85 11.45 -8.02
CA GLU A 285 -7.24 11.43 -8.53
C GLU A 285 -7.34 10.95 -9.97
N ASP A 286 -6.46 11.41 -10.87
CA ASP A 286 -6.44 10.94 -12.26
C ASP A 286 -6.19 9.43 -12.36
N GLY A 287 -5.31 8.91 -11.49
CA GLY A 287 -5.05 7.48 -11.41
C GLY A 287 -6.24 6.69 -10.85
N ILE A 288 -6.98 7.24 -9.88
CA ILE A 288 -8.22 6.63 -9.37
C ILE A 288 -9.28 6.66 -10.46
N LYS A 289 -9.40 7.77 -11.20
CA LYS A 289 -10.31 7.88 -12.33
C LYS A 289 -10.00 6.84 -13.42
N ALA A 290 -8.73 6.63 -13.74
CA ALA A 290 -8.31 5.58 -14.68
C ALA A 290 -8.74 4.18 -14.23
N ASN A 291 -8.73 3.92 -12.91
CA ASN A 291 -9.28 2.68 -12.36
C ASN A 291 -10.80 2.59 -12.55
N VAL A 292 -11.55 3.68 -12.32
CA VAL A 292 -13.00 3.72 -12.59
C VAL A 292 -13.29 3.44 -14.07
N ASP A 293 -12.57 4.09 -14.99
CA ASP A 293 -12.71 3.89 -16.42
C ASP A 293 -12.41 2.42 -16.82
N ALA A 294 -11.42 1.79 -16.19
CA ALA A 294 -11.13 0.36 -16.38
C ALA A 294 -12.27 -0.55 -15.91
N LEU A 295 -12.94 -0.22 -14.79
CA LEU A 295 -14.10 -1.00 -14.32
C LEU A 295 -15.28 -0.90 -15.29
N VAL A 296 -15.47 0.27 -15.94
CA VAL A 296 -16.47 0.42 -17.01
C VAL A 296 -16.09 -0.45 -18.21
N ALA A 297 -14.85 -0.39 -18.65
CA ALA A 297 -14.34 -1.17 -19.79
C ALA A 297 -14.41 -2.70 -19.56
N LEU A 298 -14.34 -3.13 -18.30
CA LEU A 298 -14.49 -4.53 -17.91
C LEU A 298 -15.95 -4.97 -17.72
N GLY A 299 -16.90 -4.01 -17.76
CA GLY A 299 -18.32 -4.30 -17.52
C GLY A 299 -18.69 -4.48 -16.03
N ASP A 300 -17.79 -4.13 -15.12
CA ASP A 300 -18.05 -4.20 -13.68
C ASP A 300 -19.05 -3.12 -13.22
N ILE A 301 -19.06 -1.98 -13.90
CA ILE A 301 -20.03 -0.87 -13.71
C ILE A 301 -20.50 -0.34 -15.07
N PRO A 302 -21.76 0.12 -15.16
CA PRO A 302 -22.36 0.54 -16.45
C PRO A 302 -21.84 1.89 -16.95
N ALA A 303 -21.36 2.76 -16.07
CA ALA A 303 -20.90 4.09 -16.38
C ALA A 303 -19.91 4.61 -15.33
N PRO A 304 -19.06 5.60 -15.66
CA PRO A 304 -18.16 6.21 -14.68
C PRO A 304 -18.94 6.82 -13.51
N LEU A 305 -18.44 6.60 -12.29
CA LEU A 305 -18.99 7.15 -11.05
C LEU A 305 -18.10 8.30 -10.55
N PRO A 306 -18.68 9.32 -9.89
CA PRO A 306 -17.93 10.45 -9.37
C PRO A 306 -17.05 10.04 -8.19
N LEU A 307 -15.85 10.63 -8.12
CA LEU A 307 -14.83 10.24 -7.12
C LEU A 307 -15.25 10.47 -5.67
N ASN A 308 -16.11 11.46 -5.40
CA ASN A 308 -16.60 11.73 -4.05
C ASN A 308 -17.41 10.59 -3.42
N GLY A 309 -17.90 9.64 -4.23
CA GLY A 309 -18.48 8.38 -3.74
C GLY A 309 -17.45 7.39 -3.18
N PHE A 310 -16.17 7.57 -3.51
CA PHE A 310 -15.08 6.66 -3.17
C PHE A 310 -14.06 7.24 -2.20
N VAL A 311 -13.87 8.57 -2.24
CA VAL A 311 -12.79 9.30 -1.58
C VAL A 311 -13.36 10.23 -0.50
N ASP A 312 -12.68 10.28 0.65
CA ASP A 312 -12.86 11.31 1.68
C ASP A 312 -11.50 11.96 1.98
N ALA A 313 -11.21 13.04 1.26
CA ALA A 313 -9.95 13.79 1.39
C ALA A 313 -9.84 14.55 2.73
N SER A 314 -10.94 14.75 3.46
CA SER A 314 -10.98 15.59 4.65
C SER A 314 -10.07 15.12 5.79
N PHE A 315 -9.74 13.82 5.83
CA PHE A 315 -8.79 13.25 6.78
C PHE A 315 -7.34 13.64 6.43
N LEU A 316 -6.97 13.59 5.16
CA LEU A 316 -5.64 13.98 4.70
C LEU A 316 -5.42 15.49 4.82
N GLU A 317 -6.42 16.29 4.48
CA GLU A 317 -6.40 17.75 4.68
C GLU A 317 -6.18 18.10 6.16
N ALA A 318 -6.83 17.39 7.08
CA ALA A 318 -6.63 17.57 8.52
C ALA A 318 -5.24 17.13 8.99
N ALA A 319 -4.64 16.12 8.36
CA ALA A 319 -3.31 15.61 8.69
C ALA A 319 -2.18 16.50 8.15
N SER A 320 -2.44 17.30 7.12
CA SER A 320 -1.45 18.16 6.45
C SER A 320 -1.28 19.54 7.10
N LYS A 321 -2.15 19.88 8.05
CA LYS A 321 -2.09 21.13 8.84
C LYS A 321 -1.13 21.00 10.02
#